data_d79028e4d37a743f706b6c2a53d147c2
#
_entry.id   d79028e4d37a743f706b6c2a53d147c2
#
_cell.length_a   1.000
_cell.length_b   1.000
_cell.length_c   1.000
_cell.angle_alpha   90.00
_cell.angle_beta   90.00
_cell.angle_gamma   90.00
#
_symmetry.space_group_name_H-M   'P 1'
#
loop_
_entity.id
_entity.type
_entity.pdbx_description
1 polymer ?
#
loop_
_entity_poly.entity_id
_entity_poly.type
_entity_poly.pdbx_seq_one_letter_code
_entity_poly.pdbx_strand_id
1 'polypeptide(L)'
;SACLVGSEMCIRDRFKPVHRTALLNQSDSEIVEQYNAEMRGLLNYYNLAVDYHTLDYFCYLMEYSCLKTIANKHKSSIHKILRQYKDGKTWSVPYETKEGTKRVRPVKIADCKRGEASDIVFQRTKFNWKSTIRQRLNAGVCELCGKKHADLYEVHVIRNLNELGSSDWELAMKAKRRKTLVVCSDCPVSYTHLTLP
;
A
#
# COMPACT_ATOMS: atom_id res chain seq x y z
N SER A 1 -7.86 -6.00 17.26
CA SER A 1 -9.04 -5.58 16.47
C SER A 1 -9.00 -4.08 16.30
N ALA A 2 -8.45 -3.63 15.18
CA ALA A 2 -8.44 -2.23 14.84
C ALA A 2 -9.90 -1.76 14.62
N CYS A 3 -10.30 -0.77 15.40
CA CYS A 3 -11.46 0.04 15.10
C CYS A 3 -11.16 0.76 13.78
N LEU A 4 -11.71 0.26 12.67
CA LEU A 4 -11.36 0.66 11.31
C LEU A 4 -11.83 2.06 10.93
N VAL A 5 -12.46 2.78 11.82
CA VAL A 5 -12.86 4.18 11.57
C VAL A 5 -12.87 4.90 12.90
N GLY A 6 -12.29 6.08 12.92
CA GLY A 6 -12.13 6.89 14.11
C GLY A 6 -13.35 6.89 15.03
N SER A 7 -13.08 7.02 16.27
CA SER A 7 -13.82 6.80 17.52
C SER A 7 -15.35 7.03 17.55
N GLU A 8 -15.95 7.57 16.50
CA GLU A 8 -17.38 7.91 16.47
C GLU A 8 -18.25 6.92 15.67
N MET A 9 -17.64 5.97 14.96
CA MET A 9 -18.38 4.91 14.26
C MET A 9 -18.12 3.54 14.86
N CYS A 10 -18.50 3.32 16.08
CA CYS A 10 -18.71 1.98 16.58
C CYS A 10 -19.94 1.38 15.87
N ILE A 11 -19.73 0.95 14.62
CA ILE A 11 -20.67 0.08 13.87
C ILE A 11 -20.99 -1.17 14.70
N ARG A 12 -20.11 -1.51 15.62
CA ARG A 12 -20.16 -2.69 16.48
C ARG A 12 -21.40 -2.71 17.39
N ASP A 13 -21.83 -1.57 17.95
CA ASP A 13 -22.81 -1.59 19.02
C ASP A 13 -24.24 -1.35 18.56
N ARG A 14 -24.49 -0.74 17.40
CA ARG A 14 -25.85 -0.44 16.96
C ARG A 14 -26.15 -0.61 15.48
N PHE A 15 -25.20 -0.90 14.61
CA PHE A 15 -25.39 -0.97 13.14
C PHE A 15 -26.15 0.25 12.56
N LYS A 16 -26.01 1.41 13.18
CA LYS A 16 -26.69 2.64 12.76
C LYS A 16 -25.65 3.63 12.23
N PRO A 17 -25.79 4.10 10.99
CA PRO A 17 -24.92 5.11 10.45
C PRO A 17 -25.09 6.43 11.22
N VAL A 18 -23.99 7.04 11.64
CA VAL A 18 -23.93 8.32 12.34
C VAL A 18 -23.18 9.32 11.47
N HIS A 19 -23.50 10.61 11.58
CA HIS A 19 -22.76 11.66 10.91
C HIS A 19 -21.36 11.84 11.56
N ARG A 20 -20.38 12.26 10.77
CA ARG A 20 -19.01 12.53 11.26
C ARG A 20 -18.80 14.01 11.46
N THR A 21 -18.74 14.43 12.70
CA THR A 21 -18.56 15.84 13.08
C THR A 21 -17.22 16.42 12.61
N ALA A 22 -16.16 15.61 12.60
CA ALA A 22 -14.83 16.00 12.15
C ALA A 22 -14.77 16.46 10.68
N LEU A 23 -15.71 16.01 9.84
CA LEU A 23 -15.74 16.35 8.41
C LEU A 23 -16.62 17.55 8.07
N LEU A 24 -17.33 18.13 9.03
CA LEU A 24 -18.29 19.20 8.76
C LEU A 24 -17.67 20.47 8.16
N ASN A 25 -16.38 20.71 8.42
CA ASN A 25 -15.65 21.87 7.91
C ASN A 25 -15.12 21.70 6.48
N GLN A 26 -15.19 20.49 5.91
CA GLN A 26 -14.74 20.21 4.56
C GLN A 26 -15.82 20.54 3.53
N SER A 27 -15.44 20.70 2.25
CA SER A 27 -16.41 20.81 1.17
C SER A 27 -17.22 19.51 1.00
N ASP A 28 -18.39 19.57 0.37
CA ASP A 28 -19.24 18.39 0.20
C ASP A 28 -18.56 17.33 -0.67
N SER A 29 -17.78 17.76 -1.68
CA SER A 29 -16.97 16.87 -2.51
C SER A 29 -15.86 16.16 -1.72
N GLU A 30 -15.13 16.90 -0.88
CA GLU A 30 -14.09 16.32 0.00
C GLU A 30 -14.67 15.31 0.98
N ILE A 31 -15.84 15.60 1.54
CA ILE A 31 -16.55 14.65 2.41
C ILE A 31 -16.79 13.34 1.64
N VAL A 32 -17.35 13.39 0.43
CA VAL A 32 -17.61 12.19 -0.38
C VAL A 32 -16.32 11.48 -0.74
N GLU A 33 -15.27 12.21 -1.11
CA GLU A 33 -13.96 11.61 -1.44
C GLU A 33 -13.33 10.89 -0.26
N GLN A 34 -13.43 11.44 0.96
CA GLN A 34 -12.93 10.80 2.17
C GLN A 34 -13.65 9.48 2.44
N TYR A 35 -14.97 9.44 2.35
CA TYR A 35 -15.76 8.22 2.46
C TYR A 35 -15.41 7.22 1.35
N ASN A 36 -15.23 7.68 0.13
CA ASN A 36 -14.84 6.85 -1.01
C ASN A 36 -13.45 6.23 -0.83
N ALA A 37 -12.50 6.99 -0.30
CA ALA A 37 -11.14 6.48 -0.02
C ALA A 37 -11.18 5.33 0.98
N GLU A 38 -11.95 5.48 2.06
CA GLU A 38 -12.10 4.44 3.08
C GLU A 38 -12.83 3.21 2.53
N MET A 39 -13.91 3.40 1.76
CA MET A 39 -14.64 2.30 1.13
C MET A 39 -13.75 1.53 0.14
N ARG A 40 -13.01 2.24 -0.74
CA ARG A 40 -12.07 1.60 -1.67
C ARG A 40 -10.98 0.82 -0.94
N GLY A 41 -10.44 1.39 0.14
CA GLY A 41 -9.42 0.72 0.96
C GLY A 41 -9.93 -0.61 1.50
N LEU A 42 -11.14 -0.63 2.04
CA LEU A 42 -11.76 -1.85 2.57
C LEU A 42 -12.11 -2.86 1.46
N LEU A 43 -12.74 -2.40 0.38
CA LEU A 43 -13.12 -3.25 -0.75
C LEU A 43 -11.89 -3.88 -1.41
N ASN A 44 -10.80 -3.13 -1.55
CA ASN A 44 -9.55 -3.66 -2.09
C ASN A 44 -8.88 -4.66 -1.13
N TYR A 45 -8.97 -4.43 0.17
CA TYR A 45 -8.40 -5.34 1.17
C TYR A 45 -9.10 -6.70 1.15
N TYR A 46 -10.43 -6.70 1.03
CA TYR A 46 -11.24 -7.92 1.03
C TYR A 46 -11.61 -8.43 -0.36
N ASN A 47 -10.98 -7.96 -1.43
CA ASN A 47 -11.38 -8.30 -2.81
C ASN A 47 -11.29 -9.79 -3.16
N LEU A 48 -10.49 -10.58 -2.39
CA LEU A 48 -10.34 -12.02 -2.51
C LEU A 48 -11.20 -12.81 -1.52
N ALA A 49 -11.93 -12.13 -0.63
CA ALA A 49 -12.74 -12.82 0.36
C ALA A 49 -13.91 -13.57 -0.30
N VAL A 50 -14.21 -14.76 0.24
CA VAL A 50 -15.34 -15.58 -0.23
C VAL A 50 -16.66 -14.81 -0.09
N ASP A 51 -16.84 -14.18 1.07
CA ASP A 51 -18.06 -13.44 1.44
C ASP A 51 -18.00 -11.95 1.05
N TYR A 52 -17.32 -11.62 -0.06
CA TYR A 52 -17.15 -10.24 -0.53
C TYR A 52 -18.47 -9.49 -0.67
N HIS A 53 -19.54 -10.18 -1.03
CA HIS A 53 -20.89 -9.58 -1.18
C HIS A 53 -21.45 -9.02 0.12
N THR A 54 -21.03 -9.49 1.28
CA THR A 54 -21.48 -8.97 2.58
C THR A 54 -21.03 -7.53 2.81
N LEU A 55 -20.00 -7.08 2.09
CA LEU A 55 -19.53 -5.71 2.13
C LEU A 55 -20.50 -4.70 1.51
N ASP A 56 -21.49 -5.15 0.74
CA ASP A 56 -22.52 -4.28 0.19
C ASP A 56 -23.31 -3.57 1.29
N TYR A 57 -23.64 -4.29 2.35
CA TYR A 57 -24.29 -3.69 3.52
C TYR A 57 -23.39 -2.64 4.21
N PHE A 58 -22.10 -2.90 4.28
CA PHE A 58 -21.16 -1.90 4.80
C PHE A 58 -21.10 -0.65 3.91
N CYS A 59 -21.03 -0.83 2.60
CA CYS A 59 -21.05 0.29 1.65
C CYS A 59 -22.34 1.12 1.80
N TYR A 60 -23.47 0.47 1.98
CA TYR A 60 -24.75 1.15 2.26
C TYR A 60 -24.69 1.98 3.55
N LEU A 61 -24.13 1.43 4.64
CA LEU A 61 -24.00 2.17 5.90
C LEU A 61 -23.07 3.37 5.76
N MET A 62 -21.97 3.23 5.01
CA MET A 62 -21.03 4.32 4.75
C MET A 62 -21.66 5.42 3.90
N GLU A 63 -22.38 5.05 2.84
CA GLU A 63 -23.11 6.00 2.00
C GLU A 63 -24.15 6.77 2.82
N TYR A 64 -24.91 6.07 3.67
CA TYR A 64 -25.91 6.70 4.52
C TYR A 64 -25.30 7.60 5.59
N SER A 65 -24.14 7.24 6.15
CA SER A 65 -23.36 8.09 7.07
C SER A 65 -22.85 9.35 6.37
N CYS A 66 -22.38 9.22 5.11
CA CYS A 66 -21.95 10.35 4.29
C CYS A 66 -23.10 11.34 4.07
N LEU A 67 -24.27 10.84 3.67
CA LEU A 67 -25.48 11.66 3.50
C LEU A 67 -25.90 12.36 4.80
N LYS A 68 -25.82 11.67 5.94
CA LYS A 68 -26.08 12.29 7.25
C LYS A 68 -25.08 13.39 7.58
N THR A 69 -23.81 13.20 7.23
CA THR A 69 -22.77 14.21 7.45
C THR A 69 -23.03 15.47 6.64
N ILE A 70 -23.35 15.33 5.34
CA ILE A 70 -23.71 16.45 4.47
C ILE A 70 -25.01 17.11 4.94
N ALA A 71 -26.03 16.33 5.31
CA ALA A 71 -27.28 16.84 5.82
C ALA A 71 -27.11 17.65 7.11
N ASN A 72 -26.27 17.18 8.03
CA ASN A 72 -25.94 17.90 9.26
C ASN A 72 -25.20 19.21 8.98
N LYS A 73 -24.22 19.18 8.06
CA LYS A 73 -23.51 20.38 7.62
C LYS A 73 -24.44 21.46 7.10
N HIS A 74 -25.39 21.09 6.25
CA HIS A 74 -26.38 22.01 5.67
C HIS A 74 -27.61 22.22 6.54
N LYS A 75 -27.64 21.70 7.76
CA LYS A 75 -28.83 21.76 8.67
C LYS A 75 -30.11 21.36 7.95
N SER A 76 -30.04 20.31 7.16
CA SER A 76 -31.10 19.87 6.25
C SER A 76 -31.45 18.39 6.44
N SER A 77 -32.47 17.91 5.78
CA SER A 77 -32.81 16.47 5.77
C SER A 77 -32.12 15.74 4.64
N ILE A 78 -31.86 14.43 4.83
CA ILE A 78 -31.26 13.56 3.81
C ILE A 78 -32.04 13.60 2.50
N HIS A 79 -33.39 13.64 2.57
CA HIS A 79 -34.23 13.71 1.38
C HIS A 79 -34.02 14.98 0.57
N LYS A 80 -33.80 16.11 1.23
CA LYS A 80 -33.46 17.37 0.54
C LYS A 80 -32.11 17.30 -0.13
N ILE A 81 -31.10 16.75 0.55
CA ILE A 81 -29.73 16.54 0.01
C ILE A 81 -29.76 15.62 -1.21
N LEU A 82 -30.47 14.48 -1.10
CA LEU A 82 -30.65 13.56 -2.24
C LEU A 82 -31.34 14.20 -3.43
N ARG A 83 -32.33 15.07 -3.18
CA ARG A 83 -33.01 15.82 -4.25
C ARG A 83 -32.09 16.84 -4.90
N GLN A 84 -31.27 17.53 -4.10
CA GLN A 84 -30.33 18.54 -4.56
C GLN A 84 -29.23 17.95 -5.43
N TYR A 85 -28.66 16.78 -5.01
CA TYR A 85 -27.53 16.12 -5.68
C TYR A 85 -27.97 14.95 -6.57
N LYS A 86 -29.23 14.89 -6.95
CA LYS A 86 -29.75 13.82 -7.80
C LYS A 86 -29.04 13.80 -9.16
N ASP A 87 -28.57 12.62 -9.54
CA ASP A 87 -27.89 12.37 -10.80
C ASP A 87 -28.38 11.03 -11.40
N GLY A 88 -29.43 11.10 -12.20
CA GLY A 88 -30.08 9.91 -12.75
C GLY A 88 -30.61 8.96 -11.68
N LYS A 89 -30.09 7.74 -11.63
CA LYS A 89 -30.43 6.70 -10.63
C LYS A 89 -29.65 6.80 -9.33
N THR A 90 -28.61 7.66 -9.28
CA THR A 90 -27.72 7.84 -8.14
C THR A 90 -27.70 9.31 -7.72
N TRP A 91 -26.77 9.67 -6.86
CA TRP A 91 -26.49 11.06 -6.51
C TRP A 91 -25.01 11.35 -6.68
N SER A 92 -24.67 12.60 -7.00
CA SER A 92 -23.29 13.03 -7.16
C SER A 92 -23.14 14.50 -6.76
N VAL A 93 -22.00 14.85 -6.18
CA VAL A 93 -21.67 16.21 -5.77
C VAL A 93 -20.79 16.86 -6.85
N PRO A 94 -21.17 17.99 -7.43
CA PRO A 94 -20.33 18.71 -8.36
C PRO A 94 -19.20 19.44 -7.62
N TYR A 95 -18.03 19.53 -8.23
CA TYR A 95 -16.90 20.33 -7.76
C TYR A 95 -16.15 20.94 -8.95
N GLU A 96 -15.59 22.09 -8.74
CA GLU A 96 -14.86 22.81 -9.78
C GLU A 96 -13.37 22.40 -9.81
N THR A 97 -12.86 22.17 -11.00
CA THR A 97 -11.46 21.93 -11.26
C THR A 97 -10.96 22.93 -12.30
N LYS A 98 -9.64 23.06 -12.45
CA LYS A 98 -9.02 23.92 -13.49
C LYS A 98 -9.47 23.56 -14.91
N GLU A 99 -9.92 22.35 -15.13
CA GLU A 99 -10.38 21.80 -16.42
C GLU A 99 -11.91 21.87 -16.60
N GLY A 100 -12.65 22.34 -15.57
CA GLY A 100 -14.10 22.43 -15.59
C GLY A 100 -14.77 21.73 -14.39
N THR A 101 -16.08 21.67 -14.42
CA THR A 101 -16.89 21.06 -13.35
C THR A 101 -16.86 19.54 -13.47
N LYS A 102 -16.36 18.88 -12.44
CA LYS A 102 -16.37 17.39 -12.29
C LYS A 102 -17.41 17.02 -11.24
N ARG A 103 -17.78 15.74 -11.19
CA ARG A 103 -18.72 15.20 -10.21
C ARG A 103 -18.14 14.02 -9.49
N VAL A 104 -18.28 13.99 -8.18
CA VAL A 104 -17.91 12.86 -7.34
C VAL A 104 -19.16 12.12 -6.88
N ARG A 105 -19.18 10.81 -7.02
CA ARG A 105 -20.26 9.92 -6.60
C ARG A 105 -19.77 8.94 -5.53
N PRO A 106 -20.66 8.42 -4.67
CA PRO A 106 -20.29 7.36 -3.74
C PRO A 106 -19.85 6.10 -4.50
N VAL A 107 -18.80 5.47 -4.00
CA VAL A 107 -18.29 4.18 -4.54
C VAL A 107 -19.27 3.08 -4.14
N LYS A 108 -19.56 2.20 -5.09
CA LYS A 108 -20.34 0.98 -4.86
C LYS A 108 -19.45 -0.25 -5.01
N ILE A 109 -19.87 -1.37 -4.44
CA ILE A 109 -19.14 -2.63 -4.55
C ILE A 109 -18.91 -3.04 -6.01
N ALA A 110 -19.85 -2.72 -6.90
CA ALA A 110 -19.74 -3.00 -8.34
C ALA A 110 -18.67 -2.15 -9.05
N ASP A 111 -18.25 -1.03 -8.48
CA ASP A 111 -17.20 -0.17 -9.04
C ASP A 111 -15.79 -0.75 -8.79
N CYS A 112 -15.67 -1.68 -7.85
CA CYS A 112 -14.41 -2.31 -7.50
C CYS A 112 -14.32 -3.70 -8.16
N LYS A 113 -13.28 -3.91 -8.99
CA LYS A 113 -13.05 -5.21 -9.62
C LYS A 113 -12.68 -6.23 -8.56
N ARG A 114 -13.37 -7.36 -8.54
CA ARG A 114 -12.98 -8.50 -7.73
C ARG A 114 -11.66 -9.08 -8.28
N GLY A 115 -10.67 -9.26 -7.41
CA GLY A 115 -9.41 -9.90 -7.77
C GLY A 115 -9.62 -11.40 -7.99
N GLU A 116 -8.89 -11.98 -8.93
CA GLU A 116 -8.76 -13.43 -9.03
C GLU A 116 -7.66 -13.88 -8.08
N ALA A 117 -7.92 -14.97 -7.35
CA ALA A 117 -6.90 -15.60 -6.53
C ALA A 117 -5.83 -16.15 -7.48
N SER A 118 -4.73 -15.43 -7.62
CA SER A 118 -3.59 -15.91 -8.39
C SER A 118 -2.62 -16.62 -7.46
N ASP A 119 -2.04 -17.73 -7.93
CA ASP A 119 -1.01 -18.48 -7.20
C ASP A 119 0.25 -17.64 -6.87
N ILE A 120 0.34 -16.44 -7.44
CA ILE A 120 1.38 -15.44 -7.17
C ILE A 120 1.40 -15.04 -5.69
N VAL A 121 0.28 -15.12 -4.98
CA VAL A 121 0.23 -14.83 -3.53
C VAL A 121 1.14 -15.78 -2.76
N PHE A 122 1.23 -17.04 -3.17
CA PHE A 122 2.13 -18.03 -2.56
C PHE A 122 3.61 -17.82 -2.94
N GLN A 123 3.89 -17.18 -4.07
CA GLN A 123 5.27 -16.87 -4.47
C GLN A 123 5.83 -15.63 -3.75
N ARG A 124 4.99 -14.76 -3.19
CA ARG A 124 5.43 -13.61 -2.39
C ARG A 124 6.09 -13.99 -1.06
N THR A 125 5.92 -15.21 -0.60
CA THR A 125 6.52 -15.68 0.65
C THR A 125 7.99 -16.07 0.53
N LYS A 126 8.59 -16.04 -0.66
CA LYS A 126 10.04 -15.94 -0.76
C LYS A 126 10.46 -14.53 -0.38
N PHE A 127 10.23 -14.17 0.87
CA PHE A 127 10.99 -13.10 1.50
C PHE A 127 12.46 -13.49 1.33
N ASN A 128 13.12 -12.87 0.37
CA ASN A 128 14.58 -12.84 0.34
C ASN A 128 15.01 -12.03 1.56
N TRP A 129 15.02 -12.69 2.70
CA TRP A 129 15.69 -12.15 3.87
C TRP A 129 17.10 -11.82 3.39
N LYS A 130 17.42 -10.53 3.33
CA LYS A 130 18.79 -10.12 3.04
C LYS A 130 19.63 -10.75 4.14
N SER A 131 20.28 -11.86 3.83
CA SER A 131 21.12 -12.55 4.79
C SER A 131 22.12 -11.56 5.35
N THR A 132 22.25 -11.51 6.67
CA THR A 132 23.23 -10.64 7.33
C THR A 132 24.65 -11.05 6.91
N ILE A 133 25.60 -10.13 6.98
CA ILE A 133 27.01 -10.43 6.67
C ILE A 133 27.50 -11.63 7.51
N ARG A 134 27.10 -11.69 8.78
CA ARG A 134 27.41 -12.82 9.68
C ARG A 134 26.88 -14.15 9.15
N GLN A 135 25.66 -14.21 8.70
CA GLN A 135 25.09 -15.44 8.11
C GLN A 135 25.81 -15.87 6.84
N ARG A 136 26.24 -14.92 6.02
CA ARG A 136 26.95 -15.17 4.77
C ARG A 136 28.41 -15.66 5.03
N LEU A 137 29.08 -15.09 6.04
CA LEU A 137 30.39 -15.57 6.49
C LEU A 137 30.27 -16.97 7.06
N ASN A 138 29.29 -17.23 7.93
CA ASN A 138 29.07 -18.55 8.53
C ASN A 138 28.68 -19.62 7.51
N ALA A 139 28.09 -19.21 6.37
CA ALA A 139 27.81 -20.15 5.28
C ALA A 139 29.06 -20.72 4.61
N GLY A 140 30.23 -20.10 4.82
CA GLY A 140 31.52 -20.62 4.34
C GLY A 140 31.54 -20.84 2.82
N VAL A 141 30.92 -19.94 2.05
CA VAL A 141 30.86 -20.03 0.58
C VAL A 141 31.32 -18.70 -0.02
N CYS A 142 32.28 -18.76 -0.91
CA CYS A 142 32.69 -17.58 -1.68
C CYS A 142 31.57 -17.16 -2.62
N GLU A 143 31.12 -15.89 -2.55
CA GLU A 143 30.02 -15.39 -3.38
C GLU A 143 30.44 -15.10 -4.83
N LEU A 144 31.72 -15.12 -5.13
CA LEU A 144 32.27 -14.91 -6.48
C LEU A 144 32.55 -16.22 -7.21
N CYS A 145 33.38 -17.09 -6.68
CA CYS A 145 33.77 -18.36 -7.31
C CYS A 145 32.99 -19.59 -6.82
N GLY A 146 32.18 -19.45 -5.75
CA GLY A 146 31.40 -20.56 -5.19
C GLY A 146 32.22 -21.56 -4.36
N LYS A 147 33.55 -21.37 -4.15
CA LYS A 147 34.38 -22.24 -3.35
C LYS A 147 33.88 -22.33 -1.91
N LYS A 148 33.77 -23.54 -1.38
CA LYS A 148 33.37 -23.81 0.01
C LYS A 148 34.62 -24.15 0.83
N HIS A 149 34.56 -23.88 2.13
CA HIS A 149 35.61 -24.21 3.08
C HIS A 149 36.98 -23.64 2.69
N ALA A 150 37.03 -22.35 2.27
CA ALA A 150 38.28 -21.63 2.14
C ALA A 150 38.84 -21.29 3.54
N ASP A 151 40.19 -21.21 3.63
CA ASP A 151 40.87 -20.92 4.90
C ASP A 151 40.51 -19.56 5.47
N LEU A 152 40.28 -18.59 4.59
CA LEU A 152 39.90 -17.22 4.97
C LEU A 152 38.83 -16.66 4.02
N TYR A 153 37.88 -15.94 4.59
CA TYR A 153 36.88 -15.16 3.85
C TYR A 153 37.00 -13.69 4.22
N GLU A 154 37.00 -12.84 3.21
CA GLU A 154 37.04 -11.40 3.35
C GLU A 154 35.72 -10.77 2.93
N VAL A 155 35.35 -9.63 3.55
CA VAL A 155 34.16 -8.89 3.23
C VAL A 155 34.55 -7.60 2.51
N HIS A 156 34.21 -7.51 1.23
CA HIS A 156 34.34 -6.27 0.47
C HIS A 156 33.12 -5.39 0.65
N VAL A 157 33.38 -4.10 0.86
CA VAL A 157 32.31 -3.08 1.06
C VAL A 157 32.55 -1.93 0.09
N ILE A 158 31.51 -1.50 -0.60
CA ILE A 158 31.53 -0.35 -1.49
C ILE A 158 30.58 0.75 -1.01
N ARG A 159 30.89 2.00 -1.36
CA ARG A 159 30.03 3.16 -1.03
C ARG A 159 28.78 3.21 -1.91
N ASN A 160 28.98 3.07 -3.22
CA ASN A 160 27.92 3.29 -4.20
C ASN A 160 27.92 2.21 -5.29
N LEU A 161 26.77 1.61 -5.57
CA LEU A 161 26.62 0.60 -6.63
C LEU A 161 26.68 1.19 -8.05
N ASN A 162 26.42 2.49 -8.18
CA ASN A 162 26.38 3.14 -9.49
C ASN A 162 27.81 3.46 -10.02
N GLU A 163 28.80 3.46 -9.15
CA GLU A 163 30.21 3.77 -9.49
C GLU A 163 31.00 2.52 -9.89
N LEU A 164 30.38 1.34 -9.84
CA LEU A 164 31.00 0.09 -10.20
C LEU A 164 31.21 -0.03 -11.71
N GLY A 165 32.37 -0.56 -12.09
CA GLY A 165 32.72 -0.88 -13.47
C GLY A 165 32.13 -2.20 -13.98
N SER A 166 32.91 -2.96 -14.73
CA SER A 166 32.51 -4.21 -15.40
C SER A 166 33.35 -5.42 -15.02
N SER A 167 34.15 -5.36 -13.94
CA SER A 167 34.88 -6.53 -13.45
C SER A 167 33.93 -7.56 -12.84
N ASP A 168 34.34 -8.81 -12.78
CA ASP A 168 33.49 -9.94 -12.34
C ASP A 168 32.87 -9.74 -10.96
N TRP A 169 33.63 -9.21 -10.01
CA TRP A 169 33.13 -8.94 -8.67
C TRP A 169 32.17 -7.76 -8.63
N GLU A 170 32.35 -6.73 -9.48
CA GLU A 170 31.47 -5.59 -9.59
C GLU A 170 30.13 -5.99 -10.21
N LEU A 171 30.18 -6.83 -11.26
CA LEU A 171 29.00 -7.41 -11.86
C LEU A 171 28.22 -8.29 -10.86
N ALA A 172 28.93 -9.09 -10.06
CA ALA A 172 28.31 -9.90 -9.00
C ALA A 172 27.62 -9.03 -7.94
N MET A 173 28.22 -7.90 -7.55
CA MET A 173 27.60 -6.96 -6.61
C MET A 173 26.38 -6.26 -7.20
N LYS A 174 26.45 -5.82 -8.47
CA LYS A 174 25.30 -5.25 -9.20
C LYS A 174 24.17 -6.23 -9.32
N ALA A 175 24.43 -7.46 -9.73
CA ALA A 175 23.42 -8.51 -9.89
C ALA A 175 22.72 -8.82 -8.56
N LYS A 176 23.47 -8.88 -7.46
CA LYS A 176 22.91 -9.12 -6.12
C LYS A 176 22.30 -7.87 -5.48
N ARG A 177 22.47 -6.70 -6.09
CA ARG A 177 22.05 -5.39 -5.55
C ARG A 177 22.50 -5.19 -4.09
N ARG A 178 23.77 -5.52 -3.80
CA ARG A 178 24.34 -5.47 -2.45
C ARG A 178 25.64 -4.67 -2.46
N LYS A 179 25.84 -3.89 -1.40
CA LYS A 179 27.06 -3.10 -1.18
C LYS A 179 28.18 -3.92 -0.50
N THR A 180 27.95 -5.20 -0.23
CA THR A 180 28.91 -6.08 0.43
C THR A 180 29.00 -7.40 -0.32
N LEU A 181 30.22 -7.94 -0.45
CA LEU A 181 30.49 -9.23 -1.07
C LEU A 181 31.44 -10.04 -0.15
N VAL A 182 31.15 -11.32 0.06
CA VAL A 182 31.99 -12.24 0.82
C VAL A 182 32.77 -13.09 -0.17
N VAL A 183 34.09 -13.02 -0.14
CA VAL A 183 34.99 -13.72 -1.08
C VAL A 183 36.06 -14.47 -0.34
N CYS A 184 36.64 -15.52 -0.96
CA CYS A 184 37.81 -16.19 -0.45
C CYS A 184 39.06 -15.40 -0.80
N SER A 185 40.14 -15.67 -0.10
CA SER A 185 41.50 -15.07 -0.32
C SER A 185 42.03 -15.24 -1.73
N ASP A 186 41.60 -16.31 -2.44
CA ASP A 186 42.05 -16.62 -3.80
C ASP A 186 41.37 -15.74 -4.88
N CYS A 187 40.26 -15.08 -4.55
CA CYS A 187 39.53 -14.22 -5.49
C CYS A 187 40.11 -12.81 -5.49
N PRO A 188 40.73 -12.34 -6.58
CA PRO A 188 41.28 -11.01 -6.64
C PRO A 188 40.16 -9.97 -6.69
N VAL A 189 40.06 -9.17 -5.64
CA VAL A 189 39.22 -7.98 -5.62
C VAL A 189 40.17 -6.80 -5.49
N SER A 190 40.24 -5.94 -6.48
CA SER A 190 41.15 -4.80 -6.42
C SER A 190 40.66 -3.77 -5.39
N TYR A 191 41.55 -3.44 -4.46
CA TYR A 191 41.31 -2.56 -3.32
C TYR A 191 41.19 -1.04 -3.67
N THR A 192 40.93 -0.68 -4.90
CA THR A 192 41.00 0.72 -5.33
C THR A 192 39.97 1.68 -4.71
N HIS A 193 39.08 1.22 -3.79
CA HIS A 193 37.98 2.06 -3.30
C HIS A 193 37.82 2.19 -1.78
N LEU A 194 38.74 1.76 -0.95
CA LEU A 194 38.65 1.95 0.50
C LEU A 194 39.96 2.24 1.18
N THR A 195 40.40 3.46 1.14
CA THR A 195 41.09 4.06 2.29
C THR A 195 40.01 4.71 3.15
N LEU A 196 39.61 4.05 4.24
CA LEU A 196 38.96 4.72 5.34
C LEU A 196 40.03 5.59 6.03
N PRO A 197 39.68 6.87 6.34
CA PRO A 197 40.53 7.72 7.16
C PRO A 197 40.63 7.19 8.59
#